data_d40f21964698de04ed2afaaff462287a
#
_entry.id   d40f21964698de04ed2afaaff462287a
#
_cell.length_a   1.000
_cell.length_b   1.000
_cell.length_c   1.000
_cell.angle_alpha   90.00
_cell.angle_beta   90.00
_cell.angle_gamma   90.00
#
_symmetry.space_group_name_H-M   'P 1'
#
loop_
_entity.id
_entity.type
_entity.pdbx_description
1 polymer ?
#
loop_
_entity_poly.entity_id
_entity_poly.type
_entity_poly.pdbx_seq_one_letter_code
_entity_poly.pdbx_strand_id
1 'polypeptide(L)'
;ARCFDNEESAYKAVINRKYKDGDIIIIRYEGPIGGPGMREMLQTTAAIYGQGKGEKVALITDGRFSGATRGFCIGHVGPEASVGGPIALLRNGDIIDIDAKKGTINVRLTKKELSARRKKWKPRKVNFGNGTLWKYAQTVGPAYKGAPTHPGGKNEVCLLYTSPSPRDRGRSR
;
A
#
# COMPACT_ATOMS: atom_id res chain seq x y z
N ALA A 1 -4.77 -12.33 8.83
CA ALA A 1 -4.90 -10.91 8.46
C ALA A 1 -5.74 -10.12 9.45
N ARG A 2 -5.35 -8.88 9.71
CA ARG A 2 -6.10 -7.84 10.42
C ARG A 2 -6.19 -6.63 9.50
N CYS A 3 -7.36 -6.38 8.93
CA CYS A 3 -7.56 -5.35 7.90
C CYS A 3 -8.11 -4.06 8.51
N PHE A 4 -7.48 -2.94 8.13
CA PHE A 4 -7.85 -1.58 8.53
C PHE A 4 -7.88 -0.70 7.29
N ASP A 5 -8.84 0.22 7.24
CA ASP A 5 -9.08 1.06 6.06
C ASP A 5 -8.44 2.45 6.16
N ASN A 6 -7.61 2.66 7.16
CA ASN A 6 -6.74 3.82 7.36
C ASN A 6 -5.72 3.54 8.49
N GLU A 7 -4.67 4.36 8.57
CA GLU A 7 -3.65 4.21 9.60
C GLU A 7 -4.19 4.45 11.01
N GLU A 8 -5.09 5.40 11.22
CA GLU A 8 -5.61 5.74 12.55
C GLU A 8 -6.31 4.56 13.22
N SER A 9 -7.10 3.82 12.46
CA SER A 9 -7.79 2.63 12.99
C SER A 9 -6.80 1.49 13.30
N ALA A 10 -5.78 1.32 12.46
CA ALA A 10 -4.70 0.36 12.70
C ALA A 10 -3.89 0.75 13.94
N TYR A 11 -3.47 2.00 14.05
CA TYR A 11 -2.75 2.53 15.19
C TYR A 11 -3.54 2.34 16.49
N LYS A 12 -4.82 2.69 16.51
CA LYS A 12 -5.71 2.49 17.66
C LYS A 12 -5.79 1.01 18.08
N ALA A 13 -5.85 0.11 17.11
CA ALA A 13 -5.85 -1.33 17.39
C ALA A 13 -4.51 -1.80 17.97
N VAL A 14 -3.39 -1.29 17.44
CA VAL A 14 -2.04 -1.61 17.90
C VAL A 14 -1.80 -1.10 19.32
N ILE A 15 -2.12 0.15 19.62
CA ILE A 15 -1.97 0.71 20.97
C ILE A 15 -2.76 -0.11 21.99
N ASN A 16 -3.97 -0.53 21.64
CA ASN A 16 -4.82 -1.36 22.50
C ASN A 16 -4.46 -2.86 22.44
N ARG A 17 -3.34 -3.23 21.82
CA ARG A 17 -2.87 -4.62 21.69
C ARG A 17 -3.91 -5.59 21.13
N LYS A 18 -4.77 -5.13 20.22
CA LYS A 18 -5.81 -5.94 19.56
C LYS A 18 -5.25 -6.76 18.40
N TYR A 19 -4.10 -7.36 18.59
CA TYR A 19 -3.43 -8.25 17.65
C TYR A 19 -2.61 -9.32 18.40
N LYS A 20 -2.15 -10.33 17.69
CA LYS A 20 -1.37 -11.45 18.24
C LYS A 20 -0.07 -11.63 17.46
N ASP A 21 0.89 -12.34 18.04
CA ASP A 21 2.09 -12.79 17.36
C ASP A 21 1.67 -13.66 16.14
N GLY A 22 2.28 -13.40 14.99
CA GLY A 22 1.92 -14.03 13.72
C GLY A 22 0.79 -13.34 12.95
N ASP A 23 0.13 -12.32 13.51
CA ASP A 23 -0.83 -11.54 12.75
C ASP A 23 -0.14 -10.70 11.66
N ILE A 24 -0.84 -10.49 10.57
CA ILE A 24 -0.46 -9.55 9.50
C ILE A 24 -1.44 -8.39 9.56
N ILE A 25 -0.94 -7.21 9.90
CA ILE A 25 -1.72 -5.98 9.93
C ILE A 25 -1.72 -5.39 8.51
N ILE A 26 -2.91 -5.15 7.97
CA ILE A 26 -3.11 -4.65 6.61
C ILE A 26 -3.77 -3.28 6.70
N ILE A 27 -3.09 -2.26 6.20
CA ILE A 27 -3.60 -0.89 6.11
C ILE A 27 -3.88 -0.60 4.64
N ARG A 28 -5.14 -0.25 4.33
CA ARG A 28 -5.64 -0.10 2.96
C ARG A 28 -6.10 1.32 2.71
N TYR A 29 -6.26 1.66 1.41
CA TYR A 29 -6.73 2.98 0.95
C TYR A 29 -5.78 4.13 1.29
N GLU A 30 -4.50 3.81 1.43
CA GLU A 30 -3.41 4.77 1.69
C GLU A 30 -2.45 4.88 0.48
N GLY A 31 -2.84 4.28 -0.65
CA GLY A 31 -2.14 4.40 -1.93
C GLY A 31 -2.32 5.76 -2.60
N PRO A 32 -1.72 5.98 -3.78
CA PRO A 32 -1.74 7.28 -4.48
C PRO A 32 -3.14 7.83 -4.76
N ILE A 33 -4.11 6.97 -5.02
CA ILE A 33 -5.49 7.36 -5.31
C ILE A 33 -6.32 7.43 -4.02
N GLY A 34 -6.18 6.43 -3.14
CA GLY A 34 -6.96 6.35 -1.90
C GLY A 34 -6.53 7.32 -0.82
N GLY A 35 -5.22 7.54 -0.70
CA GLY A 35 -4.59 8.47 0.22
C GLY A 35 -3.59 9.37 -0.51
N PRO A 36 -4.06 10.33 -1.36
CA PRO A 36 -3.17 11.16 -2.16
C PRO A 36 -2.13 11.86 -1.32
N GLY A 37 -0.86 11.77 -1.79
CA GLY A 37 0.31 12.19 -1.03
C GLY A 37 0.97 11.04 -0.26
N MET A 38 0.29 9.91 -0.07
CA MET A 38 0.83 8.67 0.52
C MET A 38 1.61 8.95 1.79
N ARG A 39 0.95 9.31 2.87
CA ARG A 39 1.60 9.51 4.17
C ARG A 39 2.33 8.25 4.62
N GLU A 40 3.38 8.42 5.37
CA GLU A 40 4.14 7.32 5.96
C GLU A 40 3.41 6.74 7.17
N MET A 41 3.43 5.41 7.33
CA MET A 41 2.78 4.69 8.43
C MET A 41 3.64 4.71 9.70
N LEU A 42 4.10 5.91 10.13
CA LEU A 42 5.08 6.06 11.22
C LEU A 42 4.52 5.68 12.59
N GLN A 43 3.29 6.07 12.88
CA GLN A 43 2.71 5.84 14.21
C GLN A 43 2.50 4.35 14.46
N THR A 44 1.96 3.66 13.49
CA THR A 44 1.67 2.22 13.61
C THR A 44 2.95 1.40 13.70
N THR A 45 3.96 1.70 12.87
CA THR A 45 5.25 1.00 12.90
C THR A 45 6.00 1.25 14.20
N ALA A 46 6.06 2.50 14.67
CA ALA A 46 6.69 2.86 15.93
C ALA A 46 6.03 2.16 17.13
N ALA A 47 4.69 2.09 17.14
CA ALA A 47 3.96 1.43 18.21
C ALA A 47 4.21 -0.08 18.24
N ILE A 48 4.23 -0.76 17.09
CA ILE A 48 4.54 -2.21 17.02
C ILE A 48 5.97 -2.47 17.50
N TYR A 49 6.92 -1.66 17.02
CA TYR A 49 8.32 -1.79 17.40
C TYR A 49 8.53 -1.51 18.89
N GLY A 50 7.93 -0.42 19.42
CA GLY A 50 7.98 -0.06 20.82
C GLY A 50 7.37 -1.11 21.76
N GLN A 51 6.45 -1.93 21.26
CA GLN A 51 5.90 -3.07 22.00
C GLN A 51 6.75 -4.35 21.90
N GLY A 52 7.90 -4.31 21.22
CA GLY A 52 8.78 -5.46 21.02
C GLY A 52 8.21 -6.50 20.05
N LYS A 53 7.30 -6.11 19.15
CA LYS A 53 6.59 -7.00 18.24
C LYS A 53 7.03 -6.89 16.77
N GLY A 54 8.03 -6.06 16.48
CA GLY A 54 8.48 -5.77 15.10
C GLY A 54 8.89 -6.98 14.28
N GLU A 55 9.40 -8.05 14.93
CA GLU A 55 9.78 -9.30 14.25
C GLU A 55 8.67 -10.37 14.28
N LYS A 56 7.60 -10.13 15.03
CA LYS A 56 6.52 -11.11 15.26
C LYS A 56 5.25 -10.79 14.50
N VAL A 57 5.14 -9.58 13.97
CA VAL A 57 3.96 -9.08 13.26
C VAL A 57 4.41 -8.42 11.98
N ALA A 58 3.81 -8.79 10.86
CA ALA A 58 4.04 -8.12 9.59
C ALA A 58 3.06 -6.96 9.37
N LEU A 59 3.51 -5.93 8.66
CA LEU A 59 2.70 -4.79 8.27
C LEU A 59 2.67 -4.68 6.74
N ILE A 60 1.48 -4.65 6.16
CA ILE A 60 1.27 -4.54 4.71
C ILE A 60 0.40 -3.33 4.41
N THR A 61 0.78 -2.54 3.40
CA THR A 61 -0.03 -1.40 2.95
C THR A 61 0.09 -1.17 1.45
N ASP A 62 -0.95 -0.62 0.85
CA ASP A 62 -0.91 -0.02 -0.49
C ASP A 62 -0.33 1.40 -0.48
N GLY A 63 -0.14 1.98 0.72
CA GLY A 63 0.62 3.20 0.95
C GLY A 63 2.13 2.98 1.03
N ARG A 64 2.82 3.79 1.81
CA ARG A 64 4.29 3.72 1.95
C ARG A 64 4.75 3.72 3.41
N PHE A 65 5.99 3.31 3.60
CA PHE A 65 6.72 3.41 4.87
C PHE A 65 7.88 4.39 4.75
N SER A 66 8.30 4.94 5.89
CA SER A 66 9.54 5.69 6.01
C SER A 66 10.77 4.80 5.76
N GLY A 67 11.83 5.37 5.21
CA GLY A 67 13.12 4.69 5.09
C GLY A 67 13.76 4.28 6.42
N ALA A 68 13.33 4.90 7.54
CA ALA A 68 13.76 4.53 8.89
C ALA A 68 12.91 3.42 9.53
N THR A 69 11.88 2.93 8.85
CA THR A 69 10.99 1.87 9.35
C THR A 69 11.76 0.58 9.59
N ARG A 70 11.49 -0.06 10.73
CA ARG A 70 12.06 -1.36 11.12
C ARG A 70 10.95 -2.39 11.24
N GLY A 71 11.31 -3.66 11.11
CA GLY A 71 10.38 -4.78 11.16
C GLY A 71 9.98 -5.28 9.77
N PHE A 72 9.06 -6.22 9.73
CA PHE A 72 8.62 -6.85 8.49
C PHE A 72 7.49 -6.03 7.84
N CYS A 73 7.89 -5.02 7.07
CA CYS A 73 6.98 -4.05 6.46
C CYS A 73 7.03 -4.13 4.93
N ILE A 74 5.87 -4.22 4.28
CA ILE A 74 5.72 -4.31 2.84
C ILE A 74 4.77 -3.19 2.38
N GLY A 75 5.34 -2.20 1.73
CA GLY A 75 4.61 -1.07 1.14
C GLY A 75 4.35 -1.22 -0.35
N HIS A 76 3.66 -0.24 -0.92
CA HIS A 76 3.37 -0.13 -2.35
C HIS A 76 2.67 -1.35 -2.94
N VAL A 77 1.88 -2.06 -2.13
CA VAL A 77 1.15 -3.23 -2.61
C VAL A 77 0.14 -2.79 -3.68
N GLY A 78 0.29 -3.36 -4.83
CA GLY A 78 -0.52 -2.98 -6.00
C GLY A 78 -1.18 -4.16 -6.72
N PRO A 79 -2.28 -3.90 -7.44
CA PRO A 79 -3.04 -2.64 -7.47
C PRO A 79 -3.62 -2.26 -6.12
N GLU A 80 -3.68 -0.93 -5.82
CA GLU A 80 -4.16 -0.43 -4.54
C GLU A 80 -5.65 -0.72 -4.27
N ALA A 81 -6.07 -0.59 -3.03
CA ALA A 81 -7.45 -0.89 -2.63
C ALA A 81 -8.48 0.01 -3.32
N SER A 82 -8.16 1.27 -3.57
CA SER A 82 -9.07 2.25 -4.18
C SER A 82 -9.46 1.93 -5.63
N VAL A 83 -8.64 1.15 -6.32
CA VAL A 83 -8.96 0.63 -7.67
C VAL A 83 -9.42 -0.83 -7.65
N GLY A 84 -9.75 -1.38 -6.49
CA GLY A 84 -10.21 -2.76 -6.36
C GLY A 84 -9.11 -3.81 -6.48
N GLY A 85 -7.87 -3.45 -6.15
CA GLY A 85 -6.76 -4.40 -6.07
C GLY A 85 -7.01 -5.54 -5.07
N PRO A 86 -6.24 -6.62 -5.12
CA PRO A 86 -6.42 -7.78 -4.22
C PRO A 86 -6.45 -7.40 -2.75
N ILE A 87 -5.67 -6.40 -2.33
CA ILE A 87 -5.62 -5.91 -0.96
C ILE A 87 -7.00 -5.41 -0.46
N ALA A 88 -7.84 -4.87 -1.34
CA ALA A 88 -9.20 -4.43 -1.02
C ALA A 88 -10.14 -5.60 -0.68
N LEU A 89 -9.82 -6.80 -1.18
CA LEU A 89 -10.66 -7.97 -1.05
C LEU A 89 -10.37 -8.78 0.22
N LEU A 90 -9.29 -8.46 0.91
CA LEU A 90 -8.88 -9.15 2.14
C LEU A 90 -9.85 -8.87 3.28
N ARG A 91 -10.02 -9.86 4.16
CA ARG A 91 -10.87 -9.79 5.34
C ARG A 91 -10.10 -10.22 6.58
N ASN A 92 -10.58 -9.79 7.73
CA ASN A 92 -10.05 -10.29 9.00
C ASN A 92 -10.14 -11.80 9.05
N GLY A 93 -9.05 -12.46 9.46
CA GLY A 93 -8.93 -13.89 9.53
C GLY A 93 -8.39 -14.57 8.26
N ASP A 94 -8.27 -13.88 7.14
CA ASP A 94 -7.62 -14.46 5.94
C ASP A 94 -6.17 -14.85 6.26
N ILE A 95 -5.75 -15.99 5.75
CA ILE A 95 -4.38 -16.47 5.90
C ILE A 95 -3.56 -15.97 4.72
N ILE A 96 -2.42 -15.34 5.02
CA ILE A 96 -1.51 -14.80 4.03
C ILE A 96 -0.14 -15.44 4.25
N ASP A 97 0.42 -15.96 3.18
CA ASP A 97 1.77 -16.49 3.14
C ASP A 97 2.71 -15.44 2.53
N ILE A 98 3.78 -15.12 3.24
CA ILE A 98 4.82 -14.20 2.79
C ILE A 98 6.14 -14.95 2.79
N ASP A 99 6.79 -14.99 1.63
CA ASP A 99 8.13 -15.54 1.47
C ASP A 99 9.06 -14.42 0.99
N ALA A 100 9.83 -13.86 1.91
CA ALA A 100 10.75 -12.75 1.61
C ALA A 100 11.92 -13.19 0.71
N LYS A 101 12.33 -14.47 0.78
CA LYS A 101 13.42 -14.99 -0.07
C LYS A 101 12.97 -15.12 -1.52
N LYS A 102 11.73 -15.56 -1.74
CA LYS A 102 11.14 -15.69 -3.08
C LYS A 102 10.46 -14.40 -3.54
N GLY A 103 10.32 -13.40 -2.68
CA GLY A 103 9.62 -12.15 -3.00
C GLY A 103 8.12 -12.37 -3.31
N THR A 104 7.46 -13.29 -2.60
CA THR A 104 6.06 -13.62 -2.87
C THR A 104 5.15 -13.32 -1.69
N ILE A 105 3.95 -12.83 -2.01
CA ILE A 105 2.83 -12.65 -1.07
C ILE A 105 1.61 -13.34 -1.68
N ASN A 106 1.03 -14.28 -0.95
CA ASN A 106 -0.14 -15.01 -1.41
C ASN A 106 -1.20 -15.08 -0.31
N VAL A 107 -2.46 -15.00 -0.69
CA VAL A 107 -3.58 -15.27 0.22
C VAL A 107 -4.13 -16.67 -0.04
N ARG A 108 -4.41 -17.41 1.03
CA ARG A 108 -5.01 -18.76 0.93
C ARG A 108 -6.50 -18.68 0.60
N LEU A 109 -6.81 -18.13 -0.55
CA LEU A 109 -8.17 -18.06 -1.11
C LEU A 109 -8.17 -18.63 -2.52
N THR A 110 -9.25 -19.30 -2.86
CA THR A 110 -9.44 -19.79 -4.22
C THR A 110 -9.75 -18.64 -5.18
N LYS A 111 -9.47 -18.82 -6.46
CA LYS A 111 -9.85 -17.86 -7.50
C LYS A 111 -11.36 -17.56 -7.50
N LYS A 112 -12.19 -18.55 -7.18
CA LYS A 112 -13.66 -18.43 -7.06
C LYS A 112 -14.05 -17.48 -5.92
N GLU A 113 -13.43 -17.64 -4.75
CA GLU A 113 -13.68 -16.76 -3.59
C GLU A 113 -13.23 -15.33 -3.86
N LEU A 114 -12.05 -15.12 -4.41
CA LEU A 114 -11.56 -13.79 -4.79
C LEU A 114 -12.50 -13.14 -5.83
N SER A 115 -12.96 -13.90 -6.83
CA SER A 115 -13.92 -13.41 -7.82
C SER A 115 -15.26 -13.02 -7.18
N ALA A 116 -15.76 -13.84 -6.25
CA ALA A 116 -16.99 -13.54 -5.53
C ALA A 116 -16.86 -12.28 -4.65
N ARG A 117 -15.71 -12.10 -3.98
CA ARG A 117 -15.42 -10.88 -3.20
C ARG A 117 -15.31 -9.66 -4.11
N ARG A 118 -14.66 -9.79 -5.28
CA ARG A 118 -14.54 -8.71 -6.27
C ARG A 118 -15.90 -8.24 -6.80
N LYS A 119 -16.84 -9.15 -7.07
CA LYS A 119 -18.20 -8.80 -7.49
C LYS A 119 -18.96 -7.99 -6.43
N LYS A 120 -18.64 -8.17 -5.16
CA LYS A 120 -19.26 -7.44 -4.04
C LYS A 120 -18.51 -6.16 -3.67
N TRP A 121 -17.29 -5.99 -4.15
CA TRP A 121 -16.51 -4.80 -3.87
C TRP A 121 -17.10 -3.59 -4.59
N LYS A 122 -17.12 -2.46 -3.90
CA LYS A 122 -17.54 -1.18 -4.46
C LYS A 122 -16.47 -0.13 -4.18
N PRO A 123 -16.21 0.80 -5.10
CA PRO A 123 -15.32 1.92 -4.86
C PRO A 123 -15.72 2.66 -3.60
N ARG A 124 -14.73 3.00 -2.78
CA ARG A 124 -14.95 3.79 -1.57
C ARG A 124 -15.09 5.26 -1.96
N LYS A 125 -15.98 5.98 -1.26
CA LYS A 125 -16.07 7.42 -1.41
C LYS A 125 -14.77 8.05 -0.90
N VAL A 126 -14.09 8.80 -1.75
CA VAL A 126 -12.85 9.51 -1.38
C VAL A 126 -13.21 10.78 -0.59
N ASN A 127 -12.35 11.12 0.37
CA ASN A 127 -12.56 12.31 1.21
C ASN A 127 -12.12 13.62 0.53
N PHE A 128 -11.60 13.55 -0.71
CA PHE A 128 -11.07 14.71 -1.44
C PHE A 128 -11.92 14.95 -2.69
N GLY A 129 -13.03 15.67 -2.52
CA GLY A 129 -13.97 15.97 -3.61
C GLY A 129 -13.50 17.07 -4.57
N ASN A 130 -12.44 17.82 -4.23
CA ASN A 130 -11.93 18.97 -5.01
C ASN A 130 -10.47 19.27 -4.66
N GLY A 131 -9.91 20.30 -5.31
CA GLY A 131 -8.57 20.80 -5.02
C GLY A 131 -7.44 19.98 -5.61
N THR A 132 -6.22 20.24 -5.12
CA THR A 132 -4.99 19.65 -5.65
C THR A 132 -4.93 18.14 -5.45
N LEU A 133 -5.35 17.64 -4.29
CA LEU A 133 -5.35 16.21 -4.00
C LEU A 133 -6.32 15.45 -4.90
N TRP A 134 -7.47 16.04 -5.20
CA TRP A 134 -8.41 15.46 -6.15
C TRP A 134 -7.80 15.39 -7.56
N LYS A 135 -7.18 16.49 -8.04
CA LYS A 135 -6.51 16.51 -9.35
C LYS A 135 -5.41 15.46 -9.43
N TYR A 136 -4.59 15.36 -8.40
CA TYR A 136 -3.54 14.35 -8.31
C TYR A 136 -4.10 12.93 -8.41
N ALA A 137 -5.13 12.61 -7.61
CA ALA A 137 -5.74 11.29 -7.63
C ALA A 137 -6.36 10.90 -8.98
N GLN A 138 -6.77 11.89 -9.81
CA GLN A 138 -7.30 11.62 -11.16
C GLN A 138 -6.20 11.20 -12.16
N THR A 139 -4.97 11.66 -11.98
CA THR A 139 -3.89 11.53 -12.96
C THR A 139 -2.80 10.55 -12.54
N VAL A 140 -2.64 10.34 -11.23
CA VAL A 140 -1.54 9.53 -10.69
C VAL A 140 -1.64 8.06 -11.10
N GLY A 141 -0.51 7.50 -11.47
CA GLY A 141 -0.32 6.08 -11.72
C GLY A 141 -0.08 5.30 -10.42
N PRO A 142 0.04 3.97 -10.52
CA PRO A 142 0.21 3.11 -9.36
C PRO A 142 1.57 3.31 -8.67
N ALA A 143 1.60 3.17 -7.34
CA ALA A 143 2.78 3.35 -6.52
C ALA A 143 3.96 2.47 -6.93
N TYR A 144 3.70 1.20 -7.26
CA TYR A 144 4.73 0.25 -7.68
C TYR A 144 5.36 0.58 -9.05
N LYS A 145 4.79 1.54 -9.79
CA LYS A 145 5.37 2.12 -11.01
C LYS A 145 5.96 3.51 -10.79
N GLY A 146 6.12 3.93 -9.53
CA GLY A 146 6.66 5.24 -9.17
C GLY A 146 5.64 6.36 -9.07
N ALA A 147 4.34 6.07 -9.05
CA ALA A 147 3.25 7.04 -8.95
C ALA A 147 3.38 8.23 -9.96
N PRO A 148 3.63 7.98 -11.26
CA PRO A 148 3.80 9.03 -12.25
C PRO A 148 2.51 9.79 -12.47
N THR A 149 2.60 11.09 -12.75
CA THR A 149 1.45 11.99 -13.00
C THR A 149 1.38 12.53 -14.43
N HIS A 150 2.31 12.09 -15.30
CA HIS A 150 2.30 12.46 -16.72
C HIS A 150 1.21 11.71 -17.51
N PRO A 151 0.84 12.18 -18.71
CA PRO A 151 -0.05 11.46 -19.62
C PRO A 151 0.48 10.02 -19.86
N GLY A 152 -0.39 9.04 -19.71
CA GLY A 152 0.03 7.62 -19.77
C GLY A 152 0.48 7.02 -18.45
N GLY A 153 0.64 7.79 -17.39
CA GLY A 153 1.10 7.29 -16.08
C GLY A 153 0.26 6.15 -15.50
N LYS A 154 -1.01 6.05 -15.87
CA LYS A 154 -1.88 4.95 -15.46
C LYS A 154 -1.63 3.67 -16.23
N ASN A 155 -1.18 3.76 -17.47
CA ASN A 155 -1.15 2.65 -18.42
C ASN A 155 0.24 2.28 -18.94
N GLU A 156 1.24 3.15 -18.78
CA GLU A 156 2.54 3.00 -19.43
C GLU A 156 3.71 2.88 -18.44
N VAL A 157 4.68 2.08 -18.84
CA VAL A 157 6.04 2.21 -18.33
C VAL A 157 6.58 3.52 -18.90
N CYS A 158 7.03 4.43 -18.04
CA CYS A 158 7.56 5.72 -18.47
C CYS A 158 8.83 5.54 -19.31
N LEU A 159 8.69 5.58 -20.63
CA LEU A 159 9.83 5.54 -21.56
C LEU A 159 10.68 6.83 -21.50
N LEU A 160 10.16 7.90 -20.88
CA LEU A 160 10.87 9.17 -20.73
C LEU A 160 12.06 9.12 -19.76
N TYR A 161 12.11 8.14 -18.87
CA TYR A 161 13.26 7.96 -17.96
C TYR A 161 14.50 7.40 -18.66
N THR A 162 14.40 6.99 -19.91
CA THR A 162 15.56 6.53 -20.69
C THR A 162 16.31 7.65 -21.40
N SER A 163 15.78 8.87 -21.43
CA SER A 163 16.47 10.03 -21.95
C SER A 163 17.29 10.68 -20.84
N PRO A 164 18.62 10.78 -20.98
CA PRO A 164 19.43 11.48 -20.02
C PRO A 164 18.94 12.95 -19.90
N SER A 165 18.78 13.42 -18.66
CA SER A 165 18.42 14.79 -18.36
C SER A 165 19.39 15.76 -19.05
N PRO A 166 18.98 16.97 -19.46
CA PRO A 166 19.92 17.97 -19.98
C PRO A 166 21.11 18.25 -19.05
N ARG A 167 20.95 18.01 -17.74
CA ARG A 167 22.03 18.11 -16.74
C ARG A 167 23.03 16.94 -16.82
N ASP A 168 22.59 15.78 -17.26
CA ASP A 168 23.44 14.58 -17.36
C ASP A 168 24.29 14.59 -18.63
N ARG A 169 23.86 15.34 -19.69
CA ARG A 169 24.59 15.51 -20.94
C ARG A 169 25.88 16.35 -20.79
N GLY A 170 25.99 17.11 -19.70
CA GLY A 170 27.17 17.97 -19.44
C GLY A 170 28.33 17.30 -18.71
N ARG A 171 28.20 16.04 -18.27
CA ARG A 171 29.22 15.33 -17.48
C ARG A 171 30.05 14.31 -18.23
N SER A 172 29.85 14.18 -19.54
CA SER A 172 30.67 13.31 -20.38
C SER A 172 31.62 14.17 -21.23
N ARG A 173 32.58 14.83 -20.56
CA ARG A 173 33.84 15.35 -21.14
C ARG A 173 34.97 15.15 -20.16
#